data_81944c50f878d427d18d436e4884169e
#
_entry.id   81944c50f878d427d18d436e4884169e
#
_cell.length_a   1.000
_cell.length_b   1.000
_cell.length_c   1.000
_cell.angle_alpha   90.00
_cell.angle_beta   90.00
_cell.angle_gamma   90.00
#
_symmetry.space_group_name_H-M   'P 1'
#
loop_
_entity.id
_entity.type
_entity.pdbx_description
1 polymer ?
#
loop_
_entity_poly.entity_id
_entity_poly.type
_entity_poly.pdbx_seq_one_letter_code
_entity_poly.pdbx_strand_id
1 'polypeptide(L)'
;MFAATGALALSGCASGTNTSTESSGPASGTAAASAEKVDAIANTVPEDIKSSGKLIVGVNIPYTPNEFKDPNGKIVGFDVDLMNAVAATLGLTAEYREADFAKIIPSIQGGTFNVGMSSFTDTKEREQTVDFVTYGSAGILWAQRPDNPIDPNNACGKKVAVQATTTEETDELPAKSKACTDAGKPAIQIISFDGQDAATNAVILGQADAMSADSPVTLYAIKQSNGKLTQAGEITDAAPYGWPVKKGSPLAQSLKQALEHLIESGKYKEIATNWGVEKVMIDKPVINGAIS
;
A
#
# COMPACT_ATOMS: atom_id res chain seq x y z
N MET A 1 71.35 15.76 28.01
CA MET A 1 72.14 16.53 27.04
C MET A 1 71.34 16.66 25.75
N PHE A 2 71.06 17.92 25.45
CA PHE A 2 70.91 18.55 24.12
C PHE A 2 70.00 17.87 23.08
N ALA A 3 68.82 18.49 22.79
CA ALA A 3 68.61 19.62 21.84
C ALA A 3 68.54 19.06 20.39
N ALA A 4 67.69 19.42 19.43
CA ALA A 4 66.87 20.58 19.19
C ALA A 4 66.14 20.32 17.82
N THR A 5 64.94 20.88 17.69
CA THR A 5 64.42 21.63 16.55
C THR A 5 64.49 21.06 15.12
N GLY A 6 63.37 21.16 14.45
CA GLY A 6 63.24 21.21 12.98
C GLY A 6 61.81 21.12 12.47
N ALA A 7 61.12 22.26 12.43
CA ALA A 7 59.86 22.41 11.68
C ALA A 7 60.15 22.60 10.20
N LEU A 8 59.39 21.98 9.32
CA LEU A 8 59.16 22.47 7.94
C LEU A 8 57.79 22.05 7.47
N ALA A 9 56.95 23.03 7.20
CA ALA A 9 55.67 22.92 6.51
C ALA A 9 55.91 22.77 5.01
N LEU A 10 55.17 21.91 4.38
CA LEU A 10 54.93 21.93 2.91
C LEU A 10 53.47 21.62 2.63
N SER A 11 52.79 22.65 2.17
CA SER A 11 51.47 22.62 1.57
C SER A 11 51.49 21.85 0.25
N GLY A 12 50.63 20.87 0.13
CA GLY A 12 50.36 20.16 -1.11
C GLY A 12 48.85 20.08 -1.35
N CYS A 13 48.32 20.99 -2.18
CA CYS A 13 46.98 20.86 -2.75
C CYS A 13 46.95 19.67 -3.72
N ALA A 14 46.17 18.67 -3.40
CA ALA A 14 45.72 17.66 -4.38
C ALA A 14 44.20 17.68 -4.45
N SER A 15 43.68 18.20 -5.55
CA SER A 15 42.27 18.10 -5.93
C SER A 15 41.93 16.64 -6.17
N GLY A 16 41.29 16.00 -5.21
CA GLY A 16 40.66 14.70 -5.37
C GLY A 16 39.17 14.92 -5.68
N THR A 17 38.78 14.66 -6.92
CA THR A 17 37.40 14.52 -7.32
C THR A 17 36.81 13.29 -6.61
N ASN A 18 36.11 13.52 -5.50
CA ASN A 18 35.25 12.52 -4.90
C ASN A 18 34.00 12.37 -5.77
N THR A 19 33.98 11.33 -6.57
CA THR A 19 32.75 10.82 -7.18
C THR A 19 32.00 10.12 -6.04
N SER A 20 31.11 10.86 -5.39
CA SER A 20 30.14 10.31 -4.44
C SER A 20 29.16 9.46 -5.24
N THR A 21 29.30 8.16 -5.15
CA THR A 21 28.25 7.22 -5.56
C THR A 21 27.10 7.44 -4.58
N GLU A 22 26.07 8.18 -4.98
CA GLU A 22 24.82 8.27 -4.23
C GLU A 22 24.17 6.88 -4.25
N SER A 23 24.32 6.18 -3.13
CA SER A 23 23.45 5.06 -2.77
C SER A 23 22.07 5.65 -2.53
N SER A 24 21.16 5.46 -3.51
CA SER A 24 19.75 5.76 -3.32
C SER A 24 19.15 4.74 -2.32
N GLY A 25 19.27 5.08 -1.04
CA GLY A 25 18.49 4.46 0.03
C GLY A 25 16.99 4.69 -0.22
N PRO A 26 16.10 3.91 0.41
CA PRO A 26 14.66 4.11 0.29
C PRO A 26 14.35 5.56 0.64
N ALA A 27 13.53 6.20 -0.20
CA ALA A 27 13.10 7.57 0.03
C ALA A 27 12.47 7.65 1.43
N SER A 28 13.22 8.21 2.39
CA SER A 28 12.63 8.67 3.64
C SER A 28 11.70 9.81 3.25
N GLY A 29 10.39 9.52 3.21
CA GLY A 29 9.40 10.54 2.97
C GLY A 29 9.67 11.70 3.92
N THR A 30 9.96 12.87 3.36
CA THR A 30 9.94 14.13 4.10
C THR A 30 8.59 14.17 4.78
N ALA A 31 8.54 14.30 6.12
CA ALA A 31 7.29 14.35 6.86
C ALA A 31 6.39 15.39 6.20
N ALA A 32 5.32 14.91 5.55
CA ALA A 32 4.34 15.78 4.93
C ALA A 32 3.84 16.71 6.03
N ALA A 33 3.84 18.04 5.79
CA ALA A 33 3.33 19.00 6.76
C ALA A 33 1.94 18.54 7.23
N SER A 34 1.71 18.49 8.54
CA SER A 34 0.44 18.01 9.11
C SER A 34 -0.73 18.82 8.54
N ALA A 35 -1.78 18.11 8.10
CA ALA A 35 -3.02 18.77 7.76
C ALA A 35 -3.60 19.44 9.00
N GLU A 36 -4.30 20.58 8.82
CA GLU A 36 -4.96 21.28 9.91
C GLU A 36 -6.40 20.79 10.09
N LYS A 37 -6.89 20.84 11.31
CA LYS A 37 -8.29 20.55 11.63
C LYS A 37 -9.22 21.51 10.90
N VAL A 38 -10.26 20.99 10.28
CA VAL A 38 -11.34 21.77 9.66
C VAL A 38 -12.61 21.61 10.49
N ASP A 39 -12.98 22.60 11.29
CA ASP A 39 -14.08 22.50 12.27
C ASP A 39 -15.41 22.07 11.63
N ALA A 40 -15.74 22.58 10.44
CA ALA A 40 -16.97 22.21 9.73
C ALA A 40 -17.01 20.70 9.43
N ILE A 41 -15.87 20.09 9.06
CA ILE A 41 -15.75 18.66 8.76
C ILE A 41 -15.65 17.86 10.07
N ALA A 42 -14.85 18.31 11.03
CA ALA A 42 -14.68 17.64 12.32
C ALA A 42 -16.01 17.51 13.11
N ASN A 43 -16.94 18.44 12.91
CA ASN A 43 -18.27 18.37 13.51
C ASN A 43 -19.18 17.30 12.92
N THR A 44 -18.83 16.68 11.79
CA THR A 44 -19.58 15.56 11.19
C THR A 44 -19.18 14.21 11.75
N VAL A 45 -18.06 14.14 12.50
CA VAL A 45 -17.57 12.90 13.11
C VAL A 45 -18.56 12.40 14.17
N PRO A 46 -18.90 11.07 14.18
CA PRO A 46 -19.73 10.48 15.22
C PRO A 46 -19.22 10.81 16.63
N GLU A 47 -20.13 11.10 17.56
CA GLU A 47 -19.76 11.65 18.87
C GLU A 47 -18.89 10.70 19.72
N ASP A 48 -19.11 9.41 19.61
CA ASP A 48 -18.31 8.39 20.29
C ASP A 48 -16.83 8.40 19.84
N ILE A 49 -16.60 8.58 18.54
CA ILE A 49 -15.25 8.70 17.96
C ILE A 49 -14.66 10.07 18.31
N LYS A 50 -15.44 11.14 18.14
CA LYS A 50 -15.02 12.51 18.42
C LYS A 50 -14.59 12.71 19.88
N SER A 51 -15.38 12.19 20.83
CA SER A 51 -15.08 12.28 22.25
C SER A 51 -13.83 11.49 22.66
N SER A 52 -13.50 10.40 21.95
CA SER A 52 -12.28 9.65 22.18
C SER A 52 -11.01 10.39 21.69
N GLY A 53 -11.16 11.33 20.75
CA GLY A 53 -10.06 12.00 20.06
C GLY A 53 -9.23 11.09 19.15
N LYS A 54 -9.66 9.84 18.94
CA LYS A 54 -8.91 8.82 18.22
C LYS A 54 -9.72 8.20 17.09
N LEU A 55 -9.04 7.96 15.97
CA LEU A 55 -9.53 7.11 14.88
C LEU A 55 -8.78 5.78 14.95
N ILE A 56 -9.48 4.71 15.34
CA ILE A 56 -8.87 3.37 15.46
C ILE A 56 -8.85 2.72 14.08
N VAL A 57 -7.64 2.51 13.56
CA VAL A 57 -7.39 2.07 12.18
C VAL A 57 -6.85 0.64 12.19
N GLY A 58 -7.58 -0.30 11.59
CA GLY A 58 -7.08 -1.66 11.33
C GLY A 58 -6.19 -1.67 10.08
N VAL A 59 -4.99 -2.26 10.19
CA VAL A 59 -3.99 -2.27 9.11
C VAL A 59 -3.28 -3.61 9.04
N ASN A 60 -3.02 -4.11 7.83
CA ASN A 60 -2.15 -5.27 7.59
C ASN A 60 -0.82 -4.79 7.00
N ILE A 61 0.28 -5.18 7.61
CA ILE A 61 1.64 -4.79 7.20
C ILE A 61 2.58 -6.00 7.23
N PRO A 62 3.57 -6.03 6.30
CA PRO A 62 3.92 -5.01 5.31
C PRO A 62 3.18 -5.15 3.97
N TYR A 63 2.73 -4.03 3.40
CA TYR A 63 2.22 -3.91 2.03
C TYR A 63 2.86 -2.68 1.35
N THR A 64 4.16 -2.72 1.19
CA THR A 64 5.00 -1.58 0.76
C THR A 64 4.75 -1.21 -0.71
N PRO A 65 4.59 0.08 -1.09
CA PRO A 65 4.93 1.29 -0.32
C PRO A 65 3.72 1.89 0.45
N ASN A 66 2.57 1.22 0.48
CA ASN A 66 1.33 1.78 1.01
C ASN A 66 1.33 1.81 2.55
N GLU A 67 1.68 0.68 3.20
CA GLU A 67 1.82 0.59 4.66
C GLU A 67 2.88 -0.44 5.05
N PHE A 68 3.83 -0.02 5.88
CA PHE A 68 4.91 -0.88 6.35
C PHE A 68 5.61 -0.28 7.58
N LYS A 69 6.53 -1.01 8.20
CA LYS A 69 7.38 -0.48 9.28
C LYS A 69 8.70 0.02 8.73
N ASP A 70 9.09 1.22 9.16
CA ASP A 70 10.43 1.73 8.96
C ASP A 70 11.46 0.95 9.83
N PRO A 71 12.78 1.19 9.66
CA PRO A 71 13.80 0.52 10.46
C PRO A 71 13.69 0.76 11.99
N ASN A 72 12.93 1.79 12.41
CA ASN A 72 12.68 2.11 13.82
C ASN A 72 11.40 1.45 14.35
N GLY A 73 10.68 0.70 13.50
CA GLY A 73 9.42 0.05 13.83
C GLY A 73 8.18 0.95 13.76
N LYS A 74 8.33 2.19 13.26
CA LYS A 74 7.21 3.10 13.05
C LYS A 74 6.45 2.68 11.78
N ILE A 75 5.11 2.66 11.88
CA ILE A 75 4.24 2.42 10.71
C ILE A 75 4.27 3.68 9.82
N VAL A 76 4.62 3.51 8.55
CA VAL A 76 4.79 4.54 7.52
C VAL A 76 4.27 4.03 6.18
N GLY A 77 4.07 4.91 5.22
CA GLY A 77 3.62 4.56 3.87
C GLY A 77 2.66 5.61 3.32
N PHE A 78 2.31 5.46 2.05
CA PHE A 78 1.36 6.34 1.37
C PHE A 78 0.01 6.38 2.09
N ASP A 79 -0.56 5.21 2.37
CA ASP A 79 -1.86 5.08 3.05
C ASP A 79 -1.81 5.66 4.47
N VAL A 80 -0.67 5.47 5.15
CA VAL A 80 -0.46 5.99 6.52
C VAL A 80 -0.42 7.51 6.53
N ASP A 81 0.35 8.13 5.64
CA ASP A 81 0.44 9.59 5.57
C ASP A 81 -0.90 10.22 5.16
N LEU A 82 -1.63 9.57 4.23
CA LEU A 82 -2.96 10.03 3.83
C LEU A 82 -3.97 9.89 4.97
N MET A 83 -3.99 8.77 5.68
CA MET A 83 -4.90 8.55 6.82
C MET A 83 -4.56 9.49 7.98
N ASN A 84 -3.29 9.79 8.23
CA ASN A 84 -2.88 10.79 9.22
C ASN A 84 -3.40 12.18 8.86
N ALA A 85 -3.32 12.57 7.58
CA ALA A 85 -3.85 13.85 7.11
C ALA A 85 -5.39 13.92 7.22
N VAL A 86 -6.08 12.82 6.86
CA VAL A 86 -7.53 12.69 7.04
C VAL A 86 -7.92 12.81 8.52
N ALA A 87 -7.27 12.06 9.40
CA ALA A 87 -7.53 12.12 10.84
C ALA A 87 -7.30 13.53 11.42
N ALA A 88 -6.20 14.18 11.03
CA ALA A 88 -5.93 15.56 11.44
C ALA A 88 -7.01 16.54 10.99
N THR A 89 -7.48 16.44 9.72
CA THR A 89 -8.60 17.25 9.20
C THR A 89 -9.88 17.06 10.02
N LEU A 90 -10.11 15.83 10.52
CA LEU A 90 -11.23 15.50 11.41
C LEU A 90 -10.99 15.91 12.87
N GLY A 91 -9.82 16.44 13.22
CA GLY A 91 -9.43 16.76 14.60
C GLY A 91 -9.20 15.52 15.47
N LEU A 92 -8.82 14.41 14.85
CA LEU A 92 -8.53 13.13 15.48
C LEU A 92 -7.04 12.75 15.32
N THR A 93 -6.60 11.79 16.13
CA THR A 93 -5.31 11.12 15.97
C THR A 93 -5.55 9.69 15.47
N ALA A 94 -4.91 9.28 14.39
CA ALA A 94 -4.98 7.90 13.92
C ALA A 94 -4.19 7.00 14.88
N GLU A 95 -4.83 5.90 15.33
CA GLU A 95 -4.21 4.85 16.14
C GLU A 95 -4.24 3.55 15.33
N TYR A 96 -3.08 3.13 14.82
CA TYR A 96 -2.97 1.94 13.98
C TYR A 96 -2.90 0.67 14.82
N ARG A 97 -3.69 -0.33 14.46
CA ARG A 97 -3.69 -1.68 15.04
C ARG A 97 -3.49 -2.70 13.95
N GLU A 98 -2.40 -3.48 14.10
CA GLU A 98 -2.06 -4.53 13.16
C GLU A 98 -3.02 -5.72 13.28
N ALA A 99 -3.43 -6.24 12.13
CA ALA A 99 -4.25 -7.44 12.04
C ALA A 99 -3.96 -8.17 10.71
N ASP A 100 -4.26 -9.46 10.65
CA ASP A 100 -4.30 -10.16 9.37
C ASP A 100 -5.34 -9.51 8.46
N PHE A 101 -5.05 -9.40 7.17
CA PHE A 101 -5.93 -8.73 6.20
C PHE A 101 -7.37 -9.28 6.26
N ALA A 102 -7.52 -10.59 6.31
CA ALA A 102 -8.81 -11.28 6.43
C ALA A 102 -9.63 -10.91 7.69
N LYS A 103 -8.98 -10.36 8.73
CA LYS A 103 -9.63 -10.03 10.01
C LYS A 103 -10.07 -8.58 10.11
N ILE A 104 -9.64 -7.70 9.21
CA ILE A 104 -9.92 -6.26 9.32
C ILE A 104 -11.41 -5.99 9.15
N ILE A 105 -12.04 -6.45 8.05
CA ILE A 105 -13.49 -6.24 7.82
C ILE A 105 -14.34 -6.84 8.97
N PRO A 106 -14.14 -8.10 9.41
CA PRO A 106 -14.85 -8.61 10.58
C PRO A 106 -14.67 -7.77 11.85
N SER A 107 -13.48 -7.22 12.08
CA SER A 107 -13.20 -6.37 13.24
C SER A 107 -13.91 -5.00 13.16
N ILE A 108 -14.10 -4.45 11.95
CA ILE A 108 -14.91 -3.25 11.70
C ILE A 108 -16.39 -3.53 12.00
N GLN A 109 -16.93 -4.65 11.52
CA GLN A 109 -18.30 -5.07 11.80
C GLN A 109 -18.54 -5.25 13.30
N GLY A 110 -17.56 -5.82 14.01
CA GLY A 110 -17.59 -6.01 15.48
C GLY A 110 -17.31 -4.74 16.29
N GLY A 111 -16.94 -3.62 15.63
CA GLY A 111 -16.67 -2.34 16.32
C GLY A 111 -15.30 -2.26 16.99
N THR A 112 -14.37 -3.18 16.71
CA THR A 112 -12.99 -3.13 17.22
C THR A 112 -12.18 -2.06 16.51
N PHE A 113 -12.40 -1.85 15.21
CA PHE A 113 -11.82 -0.79 14.39
C PHE A 113 -12.92 0.17 13.93
N ASN A 114 -12.60 1.46 13.85
CA ASN A 114 -13.49 2.45 13.25
C ASN A 114 -13.42 2.40 11.72
N VAL A 115 -12.25 2.12 11.19
CA VAL A 115 -11.92 2.12 9.76
C VAL A 115 -10.83 1.09 9.48
N GLY A 116 -10.86 0.49 8.31
CA GLY A 116 -9.76 -0.29 7.75
C GLY A 116 -8.93 0.56 6.79
N MET A 117 -7.62 0.34 6.81
CA MET A 117 -6.69 0.96 5.89
C MET A 117 -5.62 -0.07 5.53
N SER A 118 -5.77 -0.70 4.38
CA SER A 118 -4.83 -1.70 3.86
C SER A 118 -5.08 -1.95 2.38
N SER A 119 -5.14 -0.88 1.60
CA SER A 119 -5.30 -0.92 0.15
C SER A 119 -6.47 -1.80 -0.32
N PHE A 120 -7.58 -1.81 0.45
CA PHE A 120 -8.73 -2.65 0.11
C PHE A 120 -9.34 -2.26 -1.22
N THR A 121 -9.48 -3.21 -2.13
CA THR A 121 -10.34 -3.05 -3.30
C THR A 121 -11.79 -2.94 -2.85
N ASP A 122 -12.48 -1.88 -3.26
CA ASP A 122 -13.92 -1.72 -3.10
C ASP A 122 -14.63 -2.64 -4.10
N THR A 123 -15.31 -3.69 -3.61
CA THR A 123 -16.03 -4.67 -4.42
C THR A 123 -17.50 -4.74 -4.01
N LYS A 124 -18.38 -5.10 -4.95
CA LYS A 124 -19.82 -5.29 -4.67
C LYS A 124 -20.07 -6.31 -3.57
N GLU A 125 -19.23 -7.34 -3.47
CA GLU A 125 -19.34 -8.35 -2.42
C GLU A 125 -19.04 -7.74 -1.05
N ARG A 126 -17.92 -7.04 -0.92
CA ARG A 126 -17.50 -6.39 0.34
C ARG A 126 -18.49 -5.30 0.76
N GLU A 127 -19.04 -4.54 -0.20
CA GLU A 127 -20.07 -3.52 0.06
C GLU A 127 -21.34 -4.10 0.70
N GLN A 128 -21.62 -5.41 0.62
CA GLN A 128 -22.76 -6.01 1.31
C GLN A 128 -22.62 -5.95 2.83
N THR A 129 -21.39 -5.91 3.35
CA THR A 129 -21.09 -6.05 4.77
C THR A 129 -20.52 -4.79 5.42
N VAL A 130 -19.86 -3.93 4.66
CA VAL A 130 -19.27 -2.65 5.08
C VAL A 130 -19.58 -1.57 4.04
N ASP A 131 -19.39 -0.31 4.39
CA ASP A 131 -19.34 0.76 3.39
C ASP A 131 -17.89 1.14 3.13
N PHE A 132 -17.58 1.52 1.90
CA PHE A 132 -16.25 1.98 1.50
C PHE A 132 -16.24 3.48 1.22
N VAL A 133 -15.13 4.14 1.53
CA VAL A 133 -14.83 5.49 1.03
C VAL A 133 -13.66 5.38 0.09
N THR A 134 -13.87 5.60 -1.21
CA THR A 134 -12.78 5.47 -2.19
C THR A 134 -11.75 6.55 -2.01
N TYR A 135 -10.45 6.19 -2.10
CA TYR A 135 -9.35 7.13 -1.94
C TYR A 135 -8.24 6.97 -2.99
N GLY A 136 -8.32 5.96 -3.81
CA GLY A 136 -7.34 5.67 -4.84
C GLY A 136 -7.88 4.68 -5.85
N SER A 137 -7.04 4.28 -6.82
CA SER A 137 -7.31 3.19 -7.76
C SER A 137 -6.02 2.49 -8.12
N ALA A 138 -6.03 1.18 -8.17
CA ALA A 138 -4.91 0.37 -8.66
C ALA A 138 -5.41 -0.80 -9.49
N GLY A 139 -4.56 -1.30 -10.36
CA GLY A 139 -4.81 -2.54 -11.09
C GLY A 139 -3.89 -3.64 -10.58
N ILE A 140 -4.14 -4.85 -11.03
CA ILE A 140 -3.35 -6.04 -10.73
C ILE A 140 -2.12 -6.10 -11.64
N LEU A 141 -0.97 -6.47 -11.08
CA LEU A 141 0.27 -6.69 -11.82
C LEU A 141 0.99 -7.93 -11.29
N TRP A 142 1.48 -8.76 -12.20
CA TRP A 142 2.27 -9.91 -11.83
C TRP A 142 3.76 -9.62 -11.83
N ALA A 143 4.50 -10.31 -10.95
CA ALA A 143 5.95 -10.36 -10.98
C ALA A 143 6.44 -11.80 -11.04
N GLN A 144 7.59 -11.97 -11.69
CA GLN A 144 8.26 -13.26 -11.95
C GLN A 144 9.76 -13.14 -11.80
N ARG A 145 10.47 -14.25 -11.75
CA ARG A 145 11.94 -14.24 -11.92
C ARG A 145 12.31 -14.04 -13.40
N PRO A 146 13.42 -13.33 -13.69
CA PRO A 146 13.86 -13.12 -15.08
C PRO A 146 14.17 -14.40 -15.86
N ASP A 147 14.60 -15.45 -15.14
CA ASP A 147 14.95 -16.76 -15.72
C ASP A 147 13.75 -17.71 -15.89
N ASN A 148 12.56 -17.32 -15.43
CA ASN A 148 11.33 -18.11 -15.54
C ASN A 148 10.16 -17.24 -16.02
N PRO A 149 10.13 -16.85 -17.31
CA PRO A 149 9.09 -15.96 -17.84
C PRO A 149 7.72 -16.63 -17.84
N ILE A 150 6.71 -15.91 -17.36
CA ILE A 150 5.31 -16.30 -17.26
C ILE A 150 4.44 -15.34 -18.04
N ASP A 151 3.52 -15.85 -18.82
CA ASP A 151 2.42 -15.08 -19.37
C ASP A 151 1.21 -15.19 -18.43
N PRO A 152 0.76 -14.08 -17.76
CA PRO A 152 -0.40 -14.09 -16.87
C PRO A 152 -1.69 -14.56 -17.55
N ASN A 153 -1.77 -14.45 -18.88
CA ASN A 153 -2.93 -14.90 -19.66
C ASN A 153 -2.85 -16.38 -20.08
N ASN A 154 -1.71 -17.04 -19.83
CA ASN A 154 -1.49 -18.46 -20.14
C ASN A 154 -0.67 -19.16 -19.05
N ALA A 155 -1.02 -18.93 -17.78
CA ALA A 155 -0.32 -19.45 -16.60
C ALA A 155 -0.83 -20.83 -16.15
N CYS A 156 -1.44 -21.61 -17.04
CA CYS A 156 -2.00 -22.94 -16.72
C CYS A 156 -0.93 -23.89 -16.16
N GLY A 157 -1.24 -24.52 -15.02
CA GLY A 157 -0.34 -25.44 -14.30
C GLY A 157 0.79 -24.75 -13.53
N LYS A 158 0.90 -23.42 -13.58
CA LYS A 158 1.90 -22.65 -12.86
C LYS A 158 1.52 -22.45 -11.41
N LYS A 159 2.53 -22.25 -10.56
CA LYS A 159 2.39 -21.89 -9.15
C LYS A 159 2.37 -20.37 -9.03
N VAL A 160 1.27 -19.79 -8.57
CA VAL A 160 1.13 -18.35 -8.39
C VAL A 160 0.92 -18.03 -6.91
N ALA A 161 1.86 -17.27 -6.35
CA ALA A 161 1.80 -16.80 -4.97
C ALA A 161 0.92 -15.56 -4.86
N VAL A 162 0.14 -15.48 -3.79
CA VAL A 162 -0.84 -14.40 -3.57
C VAL A 162 -1.04 -14.19 -2.07
N GLN A 163 -1.44 -13.00 -1.66
CA GLN A 163 -1.89 -12.78 -0.30
C GLN A 163 -3.33 -13.26 -0.13
N ALA A 164 -3.61 -13.91 0.99
CA ALA A 164 -4.93 -14.46 1.31
C ALA A 164 -6.02 -13.38 1.39
N THR A 165 -7.20 -13.70 0.88
CA THR A 165 -8.43 -12.87 0.87
C THR A 165 -8.35 -11.56 0.08
N THR A 166 -7.29 -11.36 -0.70
CA THR A 166 -7.22 -10.30 -1.71
C THR A 166 -8.09 -10.66 -2.93
N THR A 167 -8.38 -9.68 -3.77
CA THR A 167 -9.12 -9.90 -5.04
C THR A 167 -8.34 -10.77 -6.02
N GLU A 168 -7.02 -10.76 -5.93
CA GLU A 168 -6.17 -11.67 -6.70
C GLU A 168 -6.41 -13.13 -6.32
N GLU A 169 -6.57 -13.43 -5.02
CA GLU A 169 -6.87 -14.80 -4.57
C GLU A 169 -8.31 -15.20 -4.84
N THR A 170 -9.28 -14.30 -4.58
CA THR A 170 -10.71 -14.67 -4.58
C THR A 170 -11.37 -14.58 -5.95
N ASP A 171 -10.88 -13.72 -6.83
CA ASP A 171 -11.52 -13.41 -8.12
C ASP A 171 -10.59 -13.66 -9.32
N GLU A 172 -9.43 -13.02 -9.38
CA GLU A 172 -8.53 -13.07 -10.53
C GLU A 172 -8.01 -14.49 -10.80
N LEU A 173 -7.31 -15.07 -9.84
CA LEU A 173 -6.67 -16.39 -10.03
C LEU A 173 -7.68 -17.52 -10.22
N PRO A 174 -8.82 -17.57 -9.50
CA PRO A 174 -9.87 -18.55 -9.78
C PRO A 174 -10.44 -18.42 -11.18
N ALA A 175 -10.69 -17.21 -11.69
CA ALA A 175 -11.18 -16.97 -13.03
C ALA A 175 -10.19 -17.45 -14.11
N LYS A 176 -8.90 -17.09 -13.95
CA LYS A 176 -7.82 -17.55 -14.84
C LYS A 176 -7.63 -19.08 -14.77
N SER A 177 -7.72 -19.66 -13.57
CA SER A 177 -7.60 -21.11 -13.36
C SER A 177 -8.77 -21.86 -14.02
N LYS A 178 -9.99 -21.32 -13.89
CA LYS A 178 -11.16 -21.87 -14.58
C LYS A 178 -11.01 -21.84 -16.10
N ALA A 179 -10.51 -20.76 -16.68
CA ALA A 179 -10.25 -20.67 -18.11
C ALA A 179 -9.25 -21.74 -18.58
N CYS A 180 -8.25 -22.08 -17.75
CA CYS A 180 -7.34 -23.19 -18.04
C CYS A 180 -8.08 -24.53 -18.08
N THR A 181 -8.87 -24.83 -17.06
CA THR A 181 -9.59 -26.13 -16.99
C THR A 181 -10.66 -26.26 -18.06
N ASP A 182 -11.37 -25.18 -18.39
CA ASP A 182 -12.34 -25.16 -19.50
C ASP A 182 -11.67 -25.44 -20.86
N ALA A 183 -10.38 -25.07 -21.00
CA ALA A 183 -9.55 -25.37 -22.17
C ALA A 183 -8.86 -26.76 -22.12
N GLY A 184 -9.18 -27.58 -21.12
CA GLY A 184 -8.56 -28.91 -20.93
C GLY A 184 -7.09 -28.85 -20.47
N LYS A 185 -6.63 -27.73 -19.93
CA LYS A 185 -5.28 -27.54 -19.39
C LYS A 185 -5.27 -27.69 -17.86
N PRO A 186 -4.09 -27.93 -17.25
CA PRO A 186 -3.98 -27.96 -15.79
C PRO A 186 -4.40 -26.63 -15.15
N ALA A 187 -5.08 -26.71 -14.01
CA ALA A 187 -5.43 -25.54 -13.19
C ALA A 187 -4.19 -24.77 -12.73
N ILE A 188 -4.32 -23.46 -12.48
CA ILE A 188 -3.30 -22.70 -11.76
C ILE A 188 -3.21 -23.22 -10.33
N GLN A 189 -2.00 -23.39 -9.81
CA GLN A 189 -1.74 -23.74 -8.42
C GLN A 189 -1.63 -22.44 -7.62
N ILE A 190 -2.71 -22.05 -6.96
CA ILE A 190 -2.76 -20.85 -6.12
C ILE A 190 -2.06 -21.17 -4.79
N ILE A 191 -1.06 -20.39 -4.40
CA ILE A 191 -0.33 -20.52 -3.14
C ILE A 191 -0.56 -19.27 -2.31
N SER A 192 -1.42 -19.40 -1.28
CA SER A 192 -1.82 -18.30 -0.43
C SER A 192 -0.85 -18.11 0.74
N PHE A 193 -0.60 -16.84 1.08
CA PHE A 193 0.21 -16.42 2.22
C PHE A 193 -0.56 -15.38 3.04
N ASP A 194 -0.31 -15.32 4.35
CA ASP A 194 -0.95 -14.31 5.21
C ASP A 194 -0.45 -12.88 4.90
N GLY A 195 0.80 -12.73 4.41
CA GLY A 195 1.42 -11.45 4.06
C GLY A 195 1.94 -11.42 2.63
N GLN A 196 1.85 -10.27 1.99
CA GLN A 196 2.32 -10.06 0.61
C GLN A 196 3.84 -10.23 0.47
N ASP A 197 4.61 -9.86 1.48
CA ASP A 197 6.06 -10.05 1.50
C ASP A 197 6.46 -11.54 1.45
N ALA A 198 5.69 -12.41 2.10
CA ALA A 198 5.89 -13.85 2.03
C ALA A 198 5.59 -14.39 0.62
N ALA A 199 4.50 -13.91 -0.04
CA ALA A 199 4.20 -14.24 -1.43
C ALA A 199 5.32 -13.79 -2.38
N THR A 200 5.82 -12.57 -2.20
CA THR A 200 6.96 -12.02 -2.96
C THR A 200 8.22 -12.86 -2.78
N ASN A 201 8.55 -13.22 -1.55
CA ASN A 201 9.72 -14.03 -1.23
C ASN A 201 9.62 -15.45 -1.79
N ALA A 202 8.42 -16.04 -1.86
CA ALA A 202 8.22 -17.35 -2.46
C ALA A 202 8.63 -17.38 -3.94
N VAL A 203 8.40 -16.29 -4.69
CA VAL A 203 8.87 -16.17 -6.08
C VAL A 203 10.38 -16.01 -6.15
N ILE A 204 10.96 -15.12 -5.33
CA ILE A 204 12.41 -14.88 -5.29
C ILE A 204 13.18 -16.20 -4.98
N LEU A 205 12.62 -17.02 -4.08
CA LEU A 205 13.21 -18.30 -3.66
C LEU A 205 12.88 -19.48 -4.60
N GLY A 206 12.10 -19.26 -5.66
CA GLY A 206 11.71 -20.31 -6.61
C GLY A 206 10.66 -21.29 -6.09
N GLN A 207 9.97 -20.98 -5.01
CA GLN A 207 8.86 -21.78 -4.45
C GLN A 207 7.57 -21.56 -5.24
N ALA A 208 7.39 -20.38 -5.83
CA ALA A 208 6.35 -20.05 -6.80
C ALA A 208 6.97 -19.59 -8.14
N ASP A 209 6.21 -19.71 -9.22
CA ASP A 209 6.62 -19.26 -10.56
C ASP A 209 6.42 -17.75 -10.73
N ALA A 210 5.33 -17.22 -10.20
CA ALA A 210 4.99 -15.81 -10.22
C ALA A 210 4.23 -15.41 -8.94
N MET A 211 4.05 -14.12 -8.71
CA MET A 211 3.09 -13.57 -7.76
C MET A 211 2.11 -12.65 -8.47
N SER A 212 0.91 -12.51 -7.90
CA SER A 212 -0.08 -11.51 -8.28
C SER A 212 -0.35 -10.60 -7.08
N ALA A 213 -0.34 -9.28 -7.31
CA ALA A 213 -0.67 -8.25 -6.31
C ALA A 213 -1.03 -6.92 -6.99
N ASP A 214 -1.46 -5.96 -6.20
CA ASP A 214 -1.68 -4.59 -6.66
C ASP A 214 -0.43 -3.98 -7.31
N SER A 215 -0.64 -3.24 -8.38
CA SER A 215 0.45 -2.71 -9.23
C SER A 215 1.45 -1.81 -8.49
N PRO A 216 1.09 -0.93 -7.53
CA PRO A 216 2.07 -0.16 -6.77
C PRO A 216 3.01 -1.04 -5.96
N VAL A 217 2.47 -2.08 -5.34
CA VAL A 217 3.21 -3.03 -4.49
C VAL A 217 4.12 -3.92 -5.33
N THR A 218 3.61 -4.44 -6.44
CA THR A 218 4.40 -5.24 -7.38
C THR A 218 5.55 -4.44 -7.98
N LEU A 219 5.30 -3.21 -8.45
CA LEU A 219 6.35 -2.33 -9.00
C LEU A 219 7.41 -1.99 -7.94
N TYR A 220 6.99 -1.74 -6.70
CA TYR A 220 7.92 -1.52 -5.60
C TYR A 220 8.77 -2.76 -5.31
N ALA A 221 8.16 -3.94 -5.22
CA ALA A 221 8.87 -5.21 -5.02
C ALA A 221 9.91 -5.48 -6.11
N ILE A 222 9.56 -5.25 -7.38
CA ILE A 222 10.48 -5.36 -8.52
C ILE A 222 11.67 -4.42 -8.34
N LYS A 223 11.41 -3.14 -8.05
CA LYS A 223 12.45 -2.12 -7.83
C LYS A 223 13.42 -2.50 -6.70
N GLN A 224 12.89 -3.05 -5.60
CA GLN A 224 13.70 -3.43 -4.43
C GLN A 224 14.39 -4.80 -4.56
N SER A 225 13.99 -5.61 -5.53
CA SER A 225 14.48 -6.98 -5.69
C SER A 225 15.93 -7.08 -6.16
N ASN A 226 16.59 -5.95 -6.52
CA ASN A 226 17.93 -5.93 -7.11
C ASN A 226 18.04 -6.87 -8.33
N GLY A 227 17.03 -6.84 -9.21
CA GLY A 227 16.98 -7.64 -10.44
C GLY A 227 16.54 -9.09 -10.25
N LYS A 228 16.11 -9.51 -9.05
CA LYS A 228 15.59 -10.86 -8.82
C LYS A 228 14.16 -11.04 -9.31
N LEU A 229 13.43 -9.94 -9.46
CA LEU A 229 12.07 -9.91 -10.01
C LEU A 229 12.00 -8.99 -11.23
N THR A 230 11.11 -9.34 -12.15
CA THR A 230 10.70 -8.52 -13.29
C THR A 230 9.19 -8.59 -13.45
N GLN A 231 8.63 -7.62 -14.15
CA GLN A 231 7.21 -7.58 -14.48
C GLN A 231 6.83 -8.74 -15.40
N ALA A 232 5.64 -9.30 -15.17
CA ALA A 232 5.00 -10.26 -16.05
C ALA A 232 3.67 -9.69 -16.54
N GLY A 233 3.51 -9.52 -17.84
CA GLY A 233 2.32 -8.93 -18.47
C GLY A 233 2.17 -7.44 -18.19
N GLU A 234 0.96 -6.94 -18.41
CA GLU A 234 0.56 -5.55 -18.22
C GLU A 234 -0.32 -5.41 -16.97
N ILE A 235 -0.56 -4.18 -16.52
CA ILE A 235 -1.50 -3.89 -15.44
C ILE A 235 -2.93 -4.12 -15.97
N THR A 236 -3.71 -4.90 -15.24
CA THR A 236 -5.11 -5.23 -15.59
C THR A 236 -6.06 -4.91 -14.43
N ASP A 237 -7.36 -4.99 -14.68
CA ASP A 237 -8.43 -5.01 -13.68
C ASP A 237 -8.34 -3.85 -12.65
N ALA A 238 -8.06 -2.63 -13.14
CA ALA A 238 -7.99 -1.46 -12.28
C ALA A 238 -9.34 -1.23 -11.57
N ALA A 239 -9.27 -1.11 -10.24
CA ALA A 239 -10.43 -0.97 -9.38
C ALA A 239 -10.17 0.08 -8.27
N PRO A 240 -11.23 0.66 -7.66
CA PRO A 240 -11.07 1.61 -6.58
C PRO A 240 -10.46 0.97 -5.34
N TYR A 241 -9.48 1.65 -4.73
CA TYR A 241 -9.13 1.47 -3.32
C TYR A 241 -10.10 2.22 -2.44
N GLY A 242 -10.55 1.60 -1.36
CA GLY A 242 -11.45 2.22 -0.41
C GLY A 242 -11.12 1.88 1.04
N TRP A 243 -11.46 2.80 1.93
CA TRP A 243 -11.43 2.57 3.36
C TRP A 243 -12.75 1.96 3.82
N PRO A 244 -12.77 0.68 4.25
CA PRO A 244 -13.98 0.08 4.80
C PRO A 244 -14.30 0.67 6.17
N VAL A 245 -15.58 0.98 6.38
CA VAL A 245 -16.16 1.39 7.65
C VAL A 245 -17.42 0.56 7.93
N LYS A 246 -17.90 0.56 9.17
CA LYS A 246 -19.13 -0.16 9.51
C LYS A 246 -20.29 0.30 8.62
N LYS A 247 -21.04 -0.65 8.10
CA LYS A 247 -22.20 -0.41 7.22
C LYS A 247 -23.17 0.60 7.82
N GLY A 248 -23.50 1.63 7.06
CA GLY A 248 -24.39 2.73 7.49
C GLY A 248 -23.77 3.71 8.48
N SER A 249 -22.47 3.63 8.74
CA SER A 249 -21.80 4.56 9.67
C SER A 249 -21.70 5.98 9.08
N PRO A 250 -22.09 7.02 9.83
CA PRO A 250 -21.86 8.40 9.42
C PRO A 250 -20.39 8.76 9.23
N LEU A 251 -19.46 7.96 9.78
CA LEU A 251 -18.02 8.16 9.61
C LEU A 251 -17.60 8.15 8.13
N ALA A 252 -18.30 7.35 7.27
CA ALA A 252 -18.03 7.35 5.84
C ALA A 252 -18.11 8.75 5.23
N GLN A 253 -19.14 9.52 5.60
CA GLN A 253 -19.31 10.88 5.08
C GLN A 253 -18.22 11.82 5.61
N SER A 254 -17.81 11.67 6.88
CA SER A 254 -16.75 12.49 7.48
C SER A 254 -15.39 12.23 6.79
N LEU A 255 -15.03 10.96 6.57
CA LEU A 255 -13.82 10.57 5.85
C LEU A 255 -13.82 11.10 4.41
N LYS A 256 -14.96 10.97 3.72
CA LYS A 256 -15.13 11.48 2.35
C LYS A 256 -14.90 12.99 2.29
N GLN A 257 -15.52 13.77 3.17
CA GLN A 257 -15.34 15.22 3.21
C GLN A 257 -13.91 15.63 3.55
N ALA A 258 -13.25 14.91 4.46
CA ALA A 258 -11.85 15.15 4.78
C ALA A 258 -10.94 14.90 3.56
N LEU A 259 -11.16 13.83 2.82
CA LEU A 259 -10.38 13.55 1.60
C LEU A 259 -10.68 14.57 0.49
N GLU A 260 -11.94 14.99 0.30
CA GLU A 260 -12.29 16.06 -0.64
C GLU A 260 -11.50 17.34 -0.33
N HIS A 261 -11.44 17.74 0.95
CA HIS A 261 -10.64 18.89 1.40
C HIS A 261 -9.14 18.70 1.09
N LEU A 262 -8.57 17.51 1.31
CA LEU A 262 -7.17 17.22 1.00
C LEU A 262 -6.87 17.25 -0.50
N ILE A 263 -7.83 16.86 -1.33
CA ILE A 263 -7.73 16.94 -2.79
C ILE A 263 -7.75 18.42 -3.22
N GLU A 264 -8.72 19.21 -2.73
CA GLU A 264 -8.89 20.62 -3.06
C GLU A 264 -7.70 21.49 -2.62
N SER A 265 -7.12 21.19 -1.45
CA SER A 265 -5.93 21.88 -0.93
C SER A 265 -4.62 21.45 -1.59
N GLY A 266 -4.63 20.39 -2.41
CA GLY A 266 -3.45 19.82 -3.05
C GLY A 266 -2.61 18.91 -2.15
N LYS A 267 -3.00 18.73 -0.86
CA LYS A 267 -2.27 17.90 0.11
C LYS A 267 -2.26 16.43 -0.28
N TYR A 268 -3.36 15.92 -0.82
CA TYR A 268 -3.43 14.57 -1.36
C TYR A 268 -2.37 14.32 -2.44
N LYS A 269 -2.23 15.26 -3.38
CA LYS A 269 -1.21 15.18 -4.44
C LYS A 269 0.21 15.25 -3.88
N GLU A 270 0.46 16.14 -2.92
CA GLU A 270 1.76 16.23 -2.24
C GLU A 270 2.16 14.88 -1.63
N ILE A 271 1.23 14.24 -0.88
CA ILE A 271 1.46 12.93 -0.26
C ILE A 271 1.74 11.88 -1.33
N ALA A 272 0.92 11.78 -2.38
CA ALA A 272 1.11 10.81 -3.45
C ALA A 272 2.45 10.98 -4.17
N THR A 273 2.85 12.23 -4.43
CA THR A 273 4.14 12.54 -5.06
C THR A 273 5.33 12.15 -4.18
N ASN A 274 5.25 12.39 -2.87
CA ASN A 274 6.30 12.00 -1.94
C ASN A 274 6.57 10.49 -1.92
N TRP A 275 5.55 9.69 -2.21
CA TRP A 275 5.65 8.23 -2.28
C TRP A 275 5.83 7.69 -3.71
N GLY A 276 5.73 8.55 -4.75
CA GLY A 276 5.85 8.15 -6.15
C GLY A 276 4.68 7.28 -6.63
N VAL A 277 3.49 7.51 -6.07
CA VAL A 277 2.26 6.75 -6.37
C VAL A 277 1.16 7.61 -7.00
N GLU A 278 1.54 8.67 -7.73
CA GLU A 278 0.59 9.60 -8.34
C GLU A 278 -0.43 8.91 -9.26
N LYS A 279 -0.08 7.75 -9.81
CA LYS A 279 -0.98 6.96 -10.67
C LYS A 279 -2.14 6.34 -9.91
N VAL A 280 -2.06 6.26 -8.58
CA VAL A 280 -3.15 5.77 -7.70
C VAL A 280 -4.20 6.84 -7.48
N MET A 281 -3.90 8.11 -7.71
CA MET A 281 -4.77 9.23 -7.36
C MET A 281 -6.11 9.19 -8.09
N ILE A 282 -7.15 9.65 -7.39
CA ILE A 282 -8.50 9.88 -7.91
C ILE A 282 -8.85 11.38 -7.82
N ASP A 283 -9.74 11.83 -8.68
CA ASP A 283 -10.21 13.22 -8.69
C ASP A 283 -11.28 13.49 -7.64
N LYS A 284 -12.09 12.48 -7.29
CA LYS A 284 -13.22 12.61 -6.38
C LYS A 284 -13.50 11.31 -5.63
N PRO A 285 -13.55 11.36 -4.28
CA PRO A 285 -13.95 10.20 -3.48
C PRO A 285 -15.46 9.98 -3.57
N VAL A 286 -15.87 8.72 -3.54
CA VAL A 286 -17.26 8.30 -3.47
C VAL A 286 -17.45 7.28 -2.35
N ILE A 287 -18.69 7.13 -1.88
CA ILE A 287 -19.05 6.06 -0.96
C ILE A 287 -19.60 4.92 -1.81
N ASN A 288 -19.04 3.71 -1.64
CA ASN A 288 -19.40 2.49 -2.38
C ASN A 288 -19.24 2.69 -3.88
N GLY A 289 -18.00 2.80 -4.31
CA GLY A 289 -17.60 3.05 -5.70
C GLY A 289 -17.22 1.81 -6.48
N ALA A 290 -17.57 0.61 -5.99
CA ALA A 290 -17.23 -0.65 -6.64
C ALA A 290 -17.76 -0.73 -8.08
N ILE A 291 -16.88 -1.17 -8.99
CA ILE A 291 -17.19 -1.36 -10.42
C ILE A 291 -17.42 -2.84 -10.77
N SER A 292 -17.10 -3.77 -9.88
CA SER A 292 -17.23 -5.23 -10.03
C SER A 292 -17.76 -5.90 -8.75
#